data_665e637d2a790894a2c99e1d6921869b
#
_entry.id   665e637d2a790894a2c99e1d6921869b
#
_cell.length_a   1.000
_cell.length_b   1.000
_cell.length_c   1.000
_cell.angle_alpha   90.00
_cell.angle_beta   90.00
_cell.angle_gamma   90.00
#
_symmetry.space_group_name_H-M   'P 1'
#
loop_
_entity.id
_entity.type
_entity.pdbx_description
1 polymer ?
#
loop_
_entity_poly.entity_id
_entity_poly.type
_entity_poly.pdbx_seq_one_letter_code
_entity_poly.pdbx_strand_id
1 'polypeptide(L)'
;MAVLIIESFTRVFVDAGQLEKAVLFYRGLLDGKITLRFIYQETGLELAAVSSPHLSVLIICGPSDQRAPFEATLLTIQVDRLEPYVAKLNEAGLEQIQPVQKTPVGRNTRFRHPDGLIVEYVDHDRPA
;
A
#
# COMPACT_ATOMS: atom_id res chain seq x y z
N MET A 1 3.73 -23.96 -5.91
CA MET A 1 2.82 -22.91 -6.35
C MET A 1 3.58 -21.63 -6.59
N ALA A 2 3.40 -21.02 -7.73
CA ALA A 2 4.05 -19.76 -8.04
C ALA A 2 3.43 -18.63 -7.21
N VAL A 3 4.27 -17.74 -6.68
CA VAL A 3 3.83 -16.51 -6.04
C VAL A 3 4.04 -15.36 -7.04
N LEU A 4 3.11 -14.42 -7.07
CA LEU A 4 3.11 -13.37 -8.07
C LEU A 4 2.96 -11.99 -7.41
N ILE A 5 3.98 -11.17 -7.61
CA ILE A 5 3.90 -9.75 -7.29
C ILE A 5 3.27 -9.05 -8.50
N ILE A 6 2.17 -8.36 -8.27
CA ILE A 6 1.46 -7.65 -9.32
C ILE A 6 2.04 -6.27 -9.52
N GLU A 7 2.28 -5.55 -8.41
CA GLU A 7 2.78 -4.18 -8.46
C GLU A 7 3.36 -3.79 -7.11
N SER A 8 4.32 -2.88 -7.10
CA SER A 8 4.81 -2.29 -5.86
C SER A 8 4.67 -0.78 -5.89
N PHE A 9 4.44 -0.20 -4.72
CA PHE A 9 4.17 1.23 -4.58
C PHE A 9 5.08 1.82 -3.52
N THR A 10 5.74 2.93 -3.87
CA THR A 10 6.36 3.80 -2.87
C THR A 10 5.25 4.62 -2.22
N ARG A 11 5.23 4.70 -0.91
CA ARG A 11 4.20 5.43 -0.18
C ARG A 11 4.64 6.88 0.02
N VAL A 12 3.70 7.80 -0.21
CA VAL A 12 3.91 9.24 -0.06
C VAL A 12 2.78 9.78 0.82
N PHE A 13 3.15 10.60 1.79
CA PHE A 13 2.20 11.13 2.78
C PHE A 13 2.03 12.62 2.57
N VAL A 14 0.78 13.08 2.46
CA VAL A 14 0.46 14.49 2.26
C VAL A 14 -0.60 14.96 3.24
N ASP A 15 -0.63 16.26 3.49
CA ASP A 15 -1.57 16.86 4.42
C ASP A 15 -3.00 16.83 3.88
N ALA A 16 -3.97 16.97 4.79
CA ALA A 16 -5.38 17.06 4.42
C ALA A 16 -5.56 18.17 3.38
N GLY A 17 -6.38 17.89 2.37
CA GLY A 17 -6.65 18.84 1.30
C GLY A 17 -5.63 18.87 0.18
N GLN A 18 -4.54 18.09 0.28
CA GLN A 18 -3.47 18.12 -0.73
C GLN A 18 -3.52 16.95 -1.72
N LEU A 19 -4.55 16.11 -1.66
CA LEU A 19 -4.59 14.89 -2.49
C LEU A 19 -4.59 15.22 -3.99
N GLU A 20 -5.46 16.11 -4.44
CA GLU A 20 -5.54 16.43 -5.88
C GLU A 20 -4.24 16.99 -6.43
N LYS A 21 -3.59 17.84 -5.65
CA LYS A 21 -2.31 18.43 -6.04
C LYS A 21 -1.24 17.37 -6.21
N ALA A 22 -1.19 16.42 -5.24
CA ALA A 22 -0.23 15.32 -5.30
C ALA A 22 -0.51 14.38 -6.47
N VAL A 23 -1.78 14.06 -6.70
CA VAL A 23 -2.19 13.19 -7.82
C VAL A 23 -1.76 13.82 -9.15
N LEU A 24 -2.03 15.09 -9.35
CA LEU A 24 -1.65 15.78 -10.58
C LEU A 24 -0.14 15.81 -10.77
N PHE A 25 0.60 16.05 -9.69
CA PHE A 25 2.06 16.06 -9.76
C PHE A 25 2.61 14.70 -10.20
N TYR A 26 2.18 13.62 -9.56
CA TYR A 26 2.72 12.29 -9.87
C TYR A 26 2.23 11.76 -11.21
N ARG A 27 1.00 12.09 -11.61
CA ARG A 27 0.53 11.74 -12.95
C ARG A 27 1.42 12.38 -14.02
N GLY A 28 1.76 13.63 -13.85
CA GLY A 28 2.63 14.34 -14.80
C GLY A 28 4.06 13.83 -14.77
N LEU A 29 4.61 13.68 -13.57
CA LEU A 29 6.00 13.23 -13.42
C LEU A 29 6.22 11.83 -13.99
N LEU A 30 5.30 10.91 -13.74
CA LEU A 30 5.45 9.49 -14.08
C LEU A 30 4.80 9.12 -15.42
N ASP A 31 4.08 10.04 -16.04
CA ASP A 31 3.20 9.72 -17.18
C ASP A 31 2.29 8.54 -16.80
N GLY A 32 1.70 8.65 -15.61
CA GLY A 32 0.99 7.55 -14.96
C GLY A 32 -0.51 7.68 -15.03
N LYS A 33 -1.17 6.64 -14.51
CA LYS A 33 -2.63 6.57 -14.44
C LYS A 33 -3.07 6.37 -13.00
N ILE A 34 -4.21 6.96 -12.65
CA ILE A 34 -4.85 6.65 -11.36
C ILE A 34 -5.46 5.26 -11.49
N THR A 35 -4.96 4.32 -10.69
CA THR A 35 -5.42 2.93 -10.73
C THR A 35 -6.24 2.54 -9.53
N LEU A 36 -6.23 3.38 -8.47
CA LEU A 36 -6.94 3.10 -7.24
C LEU A 36 -7.23 4.43 -6.55
N ARG A 37 -8.43 4.58 -5.99
CA ARG A 37 -8.77 5.76 -5.21
C ARG A 37 -9.91 5.41 -4.24
N PHE A 38 -9.68 5.59 -2.95
CA PHE A 38 -10.69 5.27 -1.93
C PHE A 38 -10.42 6.01 -0.63
N ILE A 39 -11.41 5.98 0.26
CA ILE A 39 -11.29 6.51 1.62
C ILE A 39 -11.22 5.33 2.57
N TYR A 40 -10.22 5.34 3.46
CA TYR A 40 -10.10 4.32 4.50
C TYR A 40 -11.05 4.70 5.63
N GLN A 41 -12.18 3.99 5.72
CA GLN A 41 -13.30 4.37 6.59
C GLN A 41 -12.92 4.52 8.05
N GLU A 42 -12.05 3.68 8.56
CA GLU A 42 -11.67 3.68 9.97
C GLU A 42 -10.92 4.94 10.39
N THR A 43 -10.19 5.56 9.49
CA THR A 43 -9.33 6.70 9.79
C THR A 43 -9.74 7.96 9.05
N GLY A 44 -10.53 7.84 7.99
CA GLY A 44 -10.85 8.95 7.12
C GLY A 44 -9.72 9.33 6.15
N LEU A 45 -8.61 8.58 6.15
CA LEU A 45 -7.53 8.86 5.22
C LEU A 45 -7.97 8.61 3.77
N GLU A 46 -7.59 9.51 2.88
CA GLU A 46 -7.85 9.39 1.46
C GLU A 46 -6.63 8.81 0.78
N LEU A 47 -6.82 7.79 -0.06
CA LEU A 47 -5.73 7.12 -0.75
C LEU A 47 -5.93 7.17 -2.25
N ALA A 48 -4.84 7.36 -2.98
CA ALA A 48 -4.84 7.29 -4.43
C ALA A 48 -3.54 6.64 -4.90
N ALA A 49 -3.65 5.72 -5.85
CA ALA A 49 -2.50 5.11 -6.48
C ALA A 49 -2.31 5.67 -7.88
N VAL A 50 -1.09 6.06 -8.19
CA VAL A 50 -0.68 6.45 -9.54
C VAL A 50 0.32 5.40 -10.01
N SER A 51 -0.05 4.69 -11.07
CA SER A 51 0.73 3.58 -11.59
C SER A 51 1.42 3.95 -12.90
N SER A 52 2.67 3.49 -13.04
CA SER A 52 3.42 3.62 -14.28
C SER A 52 4.28 2.37 -14.47
N PRO A 53 4.87 2.16 -15.67
CA PRO A 53 5.64 0.93 -15.91
C PRO A 53 6.84 0.73 -15.01
N HIS A 54 7.45 1.81 -14.52
CA HIS A 54 8.71 1.70 -13.79
C HIS A 54 8.64 2.16 -12.34
N LEU A 55 7.60 2.91 -11.98
CA LEU A 55 7.42 3.39 -10.61
C LEU A 55 5.95 3.66 -10.37
N SER A 56 5.44 3.12 -9.27
CA SER A 56 4.08 3.41 -8.83
C SER A 56 4.13 4.04 -7.45
N VAL A 57 3.20 4.97 -7.19
CA VAL A 57 3.15 5.73 -5.94
C VAL A 57 1.77 5.56 -5.32
N LEU A 58 1.75 5.29 -4.02
CA LEU A 58 0.52 5.29 -3.24
C LEU A 58 0.52 6.54 -2.38
N ILE A 59 -0.41 7.45 -2.66
CA ILE A 59 -0.53 8.72 -1.95
C ILE A 59 -1.52 8.53 -0.81
N ILE A 60 -1.10 8.86 0.41
CA ILE A 60 -1.92 8.76 1.61
C ILE A 60 -2.10 10.16 2.17
N CYS A 61 -3.35 10.64 2.17
CA CYS A 61 -3.68 12.02 2.46
C CYS A 61 -4.55 12.12 3.71
N GLY A 62 -4.20 13.01 4.60
CA GLY A 62 -4.99 13.29 5.79
C GLY A 62 -4.19 14.03 6.85
N PRO A 63 -4.83 14.34 8.00
CA PRO A 63 -4.15 15.02 9.11
C PRO A 63 -2.98 14.19 9.63
N SER A 64 -1.94 14.86 10.11
CA SER A 64 -0.71 14.21 10.55
C SER A 64 -0.93 13.19 11.67
N ASP A 65 -1.86 13.44 12.58
CA ASP A 65 -2.17 12.50 13.66
C ASP A 65 -2.81 11.21 13.14
N GLN A 66 -3.61 11.29 12.09
CA GLN A 66 -4.21 10.11 11.45
C GLN A 66 -3.18 9.34 10.62
N ARG A 67 -2.21 10.04 10.01
CA ARG A 67 -1.16 9.42 9.20
C ARG A 67 -0.05 8.77 10.03
N ALA A 68 0.21 9.31 11.22
CA ALA A 68 1.36 8.93 12.04
C ALA A 68 1.54 7.42 12.22
N PRO A 69 0.48 6.62 12.50
CA PRO A 69 0.66 5.17 12.65
C PRO A 69 1.14 4.46 11.40
N PHE A 70 1.02 5.09 10.23
CA PHE A 70 1.31 4.46 8.93
C PHE A 70 2.59 4.99 8.29
N GLU A 71 3.18 6.06 8.81
CA GLU A 71 4.30 6.74 8.14
C GLU A 71 5.59 5.95 8.17
N ALA A 72 5.71 4.96 9.05
CA ALA A 72 6.87 4.07 9.07
C ALA A 72 6.81 3.00 7.97
N THR A 73 5.63 2.78 7.37
CA THR A 73 5.47 1.82 6.27
C THR A 73 5.69 2.56 4.95
N LEU A 74 6.82 2.32 4.30
CA LEU A 74 7.23 3.09 3.12
C LEU A 74 6.98 2.37 1.81
N LEU A 75 6.67 1.07 1.85
CA LEU A 75 6.51 0.24 0.66
C LEU A 75 5.24 -0.59 0.78
N THR A 76 4.47 -0.63 -0.30
CA THR A 76 3.30 -1.51 -0.44
C THR A 76 3.55 -2.43 -1.61
N ILE A 77 3.38 -3.73 -1.40
CA ILE A 77 3.52 -4.75 -2.44
C ILE A 77 2.17 -5.42 -2.64
N GLN A 78 1.62 -5.26 -3.84
CA GLN A 78 0.38 -5.94 -4.21
C GLN A 78 0.71 -7.31 -4.78
N VAL A 79 0.11 -8.34 -4.21
CA VAL A 79 0.31 -9.73 -4.61
C VAL A 79 -1.03 -10.32 -5.09
N ASP A 80 -0.97 -11.46 -5.76
CA ASP A 80 -2.17 -12.14 -6.21
C ASP A 80 -2.99 -12.72 -5.05
N ARG A 81 -2.32 -13.30 -4.05
CA ARG A 81 -2.94 -13.81 -2.82
C ARG A 81 -1.96 -13.68 -1.66
N LEU A 82 -2.46 -13.32 -0.49
CA LEU A 82 -1.60 -13.14 0.69
C LEU A 82 -1.09 -14.45 1.27
N GLU A 83 -1.87 -15.53 1.23
CA GLU A 83 -1.53 -16.76 1.94
C GLU A 83 -0.13 -17.30 1.66
N PRO A 84 0.30 -17.45 0.40
CA PRO A 84 1.66 -17.96 0.16
C PRO A 84 2.76 -17.04 0.68
N TYR A 85 2.53 -15.73 0.63
CA TYR A 85 3.51 -14.75 1.14
C TYR A 85 3.60 -14.76 2.64
N VAL A 86 2.45 -14.79 3.32
CA VAL A 86 2.42 -14.87 4.78
C VAL A 86 3.12 -16.13 5.25
N ALA A 87 2.85 -17.28 4.62
CA ALA A 87 3.50 -18.53 4.97
C ALA A 87 5.02 -18.45 4.76
N LYS A 88 5.45 -17.92 3.63
CA LYS A 88 6.87 -17.80 3.30
C LYS A 88 7.62 -16.88 4.27
N LEU A 89 7.02 -15.72 4.59
CA LEU A 89 7.66 -14.75 5.47
C LEU A 89 7.69 -15.23 6.92
N ASN A 90 6.64 -15.88 7.39
CA ASN A 90 6.63 -16.48 8.71
C ASN A 90 7.65 -17.61 8.81
N GLU A 91 7.75 -18.44 7.78
CA GLU A 91 8.74 -19.52 7.73
C GLU A 91 10.16 -18.99 7.77
N ALA A 92 10.39 -17.83 7.15
CA ALA A 92 11.68 -17.16 7.17
C ALA A 92 11.98 -16.48 8.51
N GLY A 93 11.04 -16.50 9.46
CA GLY A 93 11.23 -15.93 10.78
C GLY A 93 10.99 -14.43 10.87
N LEU A 94 10.37 -13.82 9.88
CA LEU A 94 10.09 -12.39 9.92
C LEU A 94 8.94 -12.07 10.88
N GLU A 95 9.02 -10.90 11.50
CA GLU A 95 7.99 -10.43 12.41
C GLU A 95 6.77 -9.93 11.64
N GLN A 96 5.62 -10.54 11.86
CA GLN A 96 4.35 -10.06 11.32
C GLN A 96 3.79 -9.02 12.30
N ILE A 97 3.88 -7.75 11.91
CA ILE A 97 3.51 -6.63 12.77
C ILE A 97 2.00 -6.51 12.91
N GLN A 98 1.29 -6.84 11.84
CA GLN A 98 -0.15 -6.72 11.78
C GLN A 98 -0.71 -7.97 11.11
N PRO A 99 -1.69 -8.65 11.75
CA PRO A 99 -2.31 -9.81 11.11
C PRO A 99 -3.08 -9.43 9.85
N VAL A 100 -3.40 -10.42 9.03
CA VAL A 100 -4.23 -10.21 7.84
C VAL A 100 -5.57 -9.65 8.26
N GLN A 101 -5.99 -8.55 7.62
CA GLN A 101 -7.26 -7.90 7.91
C GLN A 101 -7.89 -7.40 6.61
N LYS A 102 -9.21 -7.20 6.65
CA LYS A 102 -9.94 -6.65 5.50
C LYS A 102 -9.69 -5.16 5.36
N THR A 103 -9.69 -4.71 4.11
CA THR A 103 -9.59 -3.30 3.73
C THR A 103 -10.74 -2.98 2.77
N PRO A 104 -10.95 -1.70 2.41
CA PRO A 104 -11.98 -1.34 1.43
C PRO A 104 -11.82 -2.04 0.07
N VAL A 105 -10.61 -2.44 -0.29
CA VAL A 105 -10.33 -2.99 -1.63
C VAL A 105 -9.81 -4.42 -1.62
N GLY A 106 -9.70 -5.05 -0.46
CA GLY A 106 -9.20 -6.42 -0.35
C GLY A 106 -8.73 -6.74 1.05
N ARG A 107 -7.47 -7.17 1.17
CA ARG A 107 -6.88 -7.52 2.47
C ARG A 107 -5.46 -7.00 2.54
N ASN A 108 -4.96 -6.77 3.76
CA ASN A 108 -3.56 -6.43 3.96
C ASN A 108 -2.96 -7.09 5.19
N THR A 109 -1.64 -7.07 5.24
CA THR A 109 -0.85 -7.43 6.41
C THR A 109 0.46 -6.65 6.33
N ARG A 110 1.20 -6.58 7.44
CA ARG A 110 2.50 -5.90 7.46
C ARG A 110 3.54 -6.77 8.12
N PHE A 111 4.73 -6.77 7.54
CA PHE A 111 5.88 -7.48 8.06
C PHE A 111 7.06 -6.54 8.20
N ARG A 112 7.93 -6.82 9.17
CA ARG A 112 9.22 -6.16 9.27
C ARG A 112 10.24 -7.04 8.55
N HIS A 113 10.92 -6.49 7.56
CA HIS A 113 11.97 -7.17 6.83
C HIS A 113 13.27 -7.23 7.66
N PRO A 114 14.23 -8.10 7.30
CA PRO A 114 15.46 -8.26 8.10
C PRO A 114 16.27 -6.99 8.30
N ASP A 115 16.16 -6.03 7.37
CA ASP A 115 16.85 -4.74 7.46
C ASP A 115 16.06 -3.69 8.27
N GLY A 116 14.91 -4.08 8.82
CA GLY A 116 14.06 -3.19 9.59
C GLY A 116 12.97 -2.49 8.79
N LEU A 117 12.97 -2.61 7.47
CA LEU A 117 11.94 -1.99 6.64
C LEU A 117 10.57 -2.62 6.93
N ILE A 118 9.58 -1.79 7.20
CA ILE A 118 8.20 -2.25 7.37
C ILE A 118 7.51 -2.18 6.02
N VAL A 119 6.96 -3.31 5.58
CA VAL A 119 6.34 -3.45 4.27
C VAL A 119 4.91 -3.94 4.43
N GLU A 120 3.99 -3.28 3.71
CA GLU A 120 2.61 -3.73 3.60
C GLU A 120 2.47 -4.66 2.41
N TYR A 121 1.82 -5.80 2.62
CA TYR A 121 1.45 -6.73 1.56
C TYR A 121 -0.06 -6.69 1.42
N VAL A 122 -0.55 -6.55 0.20
CA VAL A 122 -1.99 -6.45 -0.07
C VAL A 122 -2.39 -7.40 -1.18
N ASP A 123 -3.58 -7.98 -1.06
CA ASP A 123 -4.27 -8.55 -2.21
C ASP A 123 -5.60 -7.82 -2.37
N HIS A 124 -5.97 -7.52 -3.61
CA HIS A 124 -7.18 -6.79 -3.92
C HIS A 124 -8.31 -7.75 -4.26
N ASP A 125 -9.54 -7.35 -3.93
CA ASP A 125 -10.71 -8.10 -4.31
C ASP A 125 -10.75 -8.24 -5.83
N ARG A 126 -11.10 -9.44 -6.28
CA ARG A 126 -11.20 -9.72 -7.69
C ARG A 126 -12.64 -9.59 -8.16
N PRO A 127 -12.85 -9.12 -9.38
CA PRO A 127 -14.20 -9.12 -9.96
C PRO A 127 -14.75 -10.55 -9.95
N ALA A 128 -16.02 -10.66 -9.64
CA ALA A 128 -16.71 -11.96 -9.64
C ALA A 128 -16.77 -12.55 -11.06
#